data_b7e4cb33a7c2502d8e151363eb23fac0
#
_entry.id   b7e4cb33a7c2502d8e151363eb23fac0
#
_cell.length_a   1.000
_cell.length_b   1.000
_cell.length_c   1.000
_cell.angle_alpha   90.00
_cell.angle_beta   90.00
_cell.angle_gamma   90.00
#
_symmetry.space_group_name_H-M   'P 1'
#
loop_
_entity.id
_entity.type
_entity.pdbx_description
1 polymer ?
#
loop_
_entity_poly.entity_id
_entity_poly.type
_entity_poly.pdbx_seq_one_letter_code
_entity_poly.pdbx_strand_id
1 'polypeptide(L)'
;MLAVADVVCWAVILAMIGFVLAPTMGDRNTLGSHDWDQMESHRYLVDKTILAYHQFPFWNPYACGGHPNWGGFESGTTVVSPWLPFYLAMTLPHALRVEVWGMALLSAVGAWLLASRFTKSPAVRALVVVAFAVNGRWALQITSGHTWHLAYAWTPWVLYFYDRAVGADASLGPPRRRHVVLAGACLALMVYMGGIYPLPQTVFVVALYGVFLSMTTRSLRPIVVGAACGLLSLGLSAPKLFPILEVLRKHPRLVDSTETIDFSGFVDVLTSREQDMSSGHGGVSQWGWHEWGMYVGWPVVVALVLGVVAGRGTRESALKWAGLVCLSLGFGAFDPHAPWPLLHDLPVFQSQHVPSRWMYPALLLLLAVTASAAERLLRRAAWARGALELLLVAAVSYVAYDVGQIAHQPTRHMFTAKMPAVAESTGPFHVEPHLPRELVYEAEWAPSSLTAEMANVGTIDCGTFPAFHNYFRDQQGHVPGLGAHGVGDKDYRGEAFIPEGVGTATVTRWSPNEVAVEVHGAQPGEHVVLNQNYDPGWSARGHEVDDWLDTVRADLHEPDATVVFRYRPPTFLPGVLVFVVTLGGIGWAYRRARRARAAA
;
A
#
# COMPACT_ATOMS: atom_id res chain seq x y z
N MET A 1 9.32 -18.01 34.75
CA MET A 1 8.06 -18.48 34.14
C MET A 1 7.61 -17.56 32.99
N LEU A 2 7.43 -16.24 33.15
CA LEU A 2 7.04 -15.34 32.05
C LEU A 2 8.02 -15.35 30.88
N ALA A 3 9.34 -15.35 31.12
CA ALA A 3 10.33 -15.43 30.04
C ALA A 3 10.24 -16.73 29.21
N VAL A 4 9.90 -17.86 29.84
CA VAL A 4 9.66 -19.12 29.13
C VAL A 4 8.36 -19.03 28.31
N ALA A 5 7.30 -18.43 28.87
CA ALA A 5 6.06 -18.20 28.16
C ALA A 5 6.25 -17.25 26.94
N ASP A 6 7.07 -16.22 27.06
CA ASP A 6 7.45 -15.36 25.91
C ASP A 6 8.08 -16.18 24.78
N VAL A 7 9.05 -17.04 25.09
CA VAL A 7 9.72 -17.92 24.08
C VAL A 7 8.72 -18.87 23.43
N VAL A 8 7.87 -19.54 24.24
CA VAL A 8 6.85 -20.47 23.71
C VAL A 8 5.85 -19.72 22.81
N CYS A 9 5.35 -18.55 23.24
CA CYS A 9 4.43 -17.75 22.44
C CYS A 9 5.04 -17.29 21.11
N TRP A 10 6.30 -16.86 21.11
CA TRP A 10 7.00 -16.54 19.86
C TRP A 10 7.22 -17.78 18.98
N ALA A 11 7.51 -18.94 19.56
CA ALA A 11 7.59 -20.18 18.79
C ALA A 11 6.26 -20.53 18.12
N VAL A 12 5.13 -20.36 18.81
CA VAL A 12 3.77 -20.55 18.25
C VAL A 12 3.50 -19.56 17.12
N ILE A 13 3.82 -18.26 17.32
CA ILE A 13 3.64 -17.22 16.29
C ILE A 13 4.46 -17.54 15.05
N LEU A 14 5.75 -17.86 15.21
CA LEU A 14 6.65 -18.15 14.09
C LEU A 14 6.24 -19.46 13.38
N ALA A 15 5.79 -20.47 14.12
CA ALA A 15 5.28 -21.70 13.55
C ALA A 15 4.00 -21.45 12.72
N MET A 16 3.08 -20.60 13.21
CA MET A 16 1.89 -20.22 12.46
C MET A 16 2.25 -19.45 11.18
N ILE A 17 3.11 -18.41 11.27
CA ILE A 17 3.55 -17.64 10.08
C ILE A 17 4.24 -18.59 9.09
N GLY A 18 5.15 -19.42 9.56
CA GLY A 18 5.85 -20.42 8.73
C GLY A 18 4.88 -21.39 8.06
N PHE A 19 3.88 -21.88 8.77
CA PHE A 19 2.86 -22.77 8.22
C PHE A 19 1.99 -22.08 7.17
N VAL A 20 1.47 -20.88 7.48
CA VAL A 20 0.63 -20.10 6.54
C VAL A 20 1.39 -19.78 5.26
N LEU A 21 2.66 -19.40 5.36
CA LEU A 21 3.48 -18.99 4.21
C LEU A 21 4.29 -20.13 3.56
N ALA A 22 4.28 -21.35 4.13
CA ALA A 22 5.01 -22.48 3.56
C ALA A 22 4.73 -22.73 2.06
N PRO A 23 3.49 -22.60 1.56
CA PRO A 23 3.20 -22.81 0.14
C PRO A 23 3.98 -21.86 -0.79
N THR A 24 4.27 -20.64 -0.34
CA THR A 24 5.03 -19.67 -1.13
C THR A 24 6.49 -20.10 -1.40
N MET A 25 6.99 -21.08 -0.67
CA MET A 25 8.36 -21.58 -0.76
C MET A 25 8.48 -22.86 -1.60
N GLY A 26 7.39 -23.33 -2.21
CA GLY A 26 7.36 -24.54 -3.05
C GLY A 26 8.21 -24.37 -4.32
N ASP A 27 7.66 -23.83 -5.37
CA ASP A 27 8.43 -23.40 -6.54
C ASP A 27 8.81 -21.93 -6.39
N ARG A 28 10.11 -21.66 -6.23
CA ARG A 28 10.62 -20.30 -5.96
C ARG A 28 10.73 -19.43 -7.21
N ASN A 29 10.52 -20.00 -8.39
CA ASN A 29 10.59 -19.29 -9.67
C ASN A 29 9.20 -18.91 -10.21
N THR A 30 8.15 -19.07 -9.41
CA THR A 30 6.80 -18.68 -9.78
C THR A 30 6.44 -17.28 -9.28
N LEU A 31 5.52 -16.67 -9.96
CA LEU A 31 4.93 -15.36 -9.72
C LEU A 31 3.49 -15.49 -9.19
N GLY A 32 2.92 -14.38 -8.78
CA GLY A 32 1.52 -14.30 -8.41
C GLY A 32 0.59 -14.25 -9.62
N SER A 33 -0.69 -14.41 -9.37
CA SER A 33 -1.76 -14.27 -10.36
C SER A 33 -2.72 -13.16 -9.94
N HIS A 34 -3.72 -12.84 -10.77
CA HIS A 34 -4.66 -11.74 -10.56
C HIS A 34 -3.94 -10.38 -10.51
N ASP A 35 -4.20 -9.55 -9.51
CA ASP A 35 -3.60 -8.23 -9.38
C ASP A 35 -2.08 -8.26 -9.16
N TRP A 36 -1.52 -9.45 -8.89
CA TRP A 36 -0.07 -9.61 -8.82
C TRP A 36 0.63 -9.21 -10.11
N ASP A 37 0.05 -9.47 -11.30
CA ASP A 37 0.66 -9.04 -12.58
C ASP A 37 1.02 -7.55 -12.56
N GLN A 38 0.08 -6.71 -12.17
CA GLN A 38 0.31 -5.27 -12.03
C GLN A 38 1.35 -4.95 -10.93
N MET A 39 1.26 -5.62 -9.80
CA MET A 39 2.14 -5.34 -8.67
C MET A 39 3.58 -5.81 -8.91
N GLU A 40 3.76 -6.88 -9.65
CA GLU A 40 5.05 -7.41 -10.08
C GLU A 40 5.70 -6.51 -11.13
N SER A 41 4.92 -6.06 -12.11
CA SER A 41 5.30 -5.07 -13.11
C SER A 41 5.82 -3.78 -12.44
N HIS A 42 5.08 -3.21 -11.50
CA HIS A 42 5.54 -2.02 -10.77
C HIS A 42 6.88 -2.20 -10.04
N ARG A 43 7.17 -3.42 -9.55
CA ARG A 43 8.43 -3.73 -8.88
C ARG A 43 9.56 -3.94 -9.87
N TYR A 44 9.29 -4.69 -10.93
CA TYR A 44 10.25 -4.94 -12.00
C TYR A 44 10.66 -3.65 -12.73
N LEU A 45 9.71 -2.74 -12.97
CA LEU A 45 10.01 -1.42 -13.53
C LEU A 45 11.05 -0.65 -12.69
N VAL A 46 10.93 -0.69 -11.36
CA VAL A 46 11.90 -0.05 -10.46
C VAL A 46 13.27 -0.68 -10.66
N ASP A 47 13.36 -2.00 -10.65
CA ASP A 47 14.61 -2.73 -10.79
C ASP A 47 15.25 -2.47 -12.16
N LYS A 48 14.49 -2.61 -13.23
CA LYS A 48 14.95 -2.36 -14.61
C LYS A 48 15.42 -0.93 -14.79
N THR A 49 14.67 0.05 -14.27
CA THR A 49 15.04 1.48 -14.40
C THR A 49 16.33 1.79 -13.65
N ILE A 50 16.54 1.22 -12.47
CA ILE A 50 17.74 1.45 -11.66
C ILE A 50 18.92 0.65 -12.21
N LEU A 51 18.76 -0.65 -12.50
CA LEU A 51 19.87 -1.54 -12.83
C LEU A 51 20.29 -1.42 -14.29
N ALA A 52 19.36 -1.37 -15.24
CA ALA A 52 19.68 -1.33 -16.66
C ALA A 52 19.90 0.08 -17.18
N TYR A 53 19.15 1.07 -16.66
CA TYR A 53 19.22 2.46 -17.17
C TYR A 53 19.92 3.43 -16.21
N HIS A 54 20.24 3.03 -14.98
CA HIS A 54 20.86 3.88 -13.95
C HIS A 54 20.08 5.17 -13.67
N GLN A 55 18.75 5.08 -13.71
CA GLN A 55 17.82 6.20 -13.53
C GLN A 55 16.91 5.97 -12.32
N PHE A 56 16.37 7.07 -11.79
CA PHE A 56 15.28 7.00 -10.81
C PHE A 56 13.96 6.73 -11.54
N PRO A 57 13.07 5.82 -11.05
CA PRO A 57 11.89 5.38 -11.78
C PRO A 57 10.76 6.43 -11.75
N PHE A 58 10.90 7.53 -12.50
CA PHE A 58 9.91 8.60 -12.57
C PHE A 58 8.75 8.29 -13.51
N TRP A 59 9.05 7.74 -14.70
CA TRP A 59 8.09 7.47 -15.76
C TRP A 59 7.94 5.97 -16.00
N ASN A 60 6.73 5.51 -16.27
CA ASN A 60 6.44 4.18 -16.77
C ASN A 60 5.99 4.28 -18.23
N PRO A 61 6.80 3.90 -19.21
CA PRO A 61 6.45 3.93 -20.62
C PRO A 61 5.73 2.65 -21.09
N TYR A 62 5.67 1.61 -20.26
CA TYR A 62 5.24 0.27 -20.68
C TYR A 62 3.73 0.05 -20.63
N ALA A 63 2.99 0.91 -19.97
CA ALA A 63 1.55 0.80 -19.82
C ALA A 63 0.86 2.12 -20.13
N CYS A 64 -0.35 2.04 -20.68
CA CYS A 64 -1.24 3.19 -20.91
C CYS A 64 -0.61 4.32 -21.75
N GLY A 65 0.23 4.01 -22.75
CA GLY A 65 0.93 5.03 -23.53
C GLY A 65 1.95 5.86 -22.77
N GLY A 66 2.32 5.44 -21.58
CA GLY A 66 3.21 6.12 -20.66
C GLY A 66 2.48 6.95 -19.59
N HIS A 67 2.96 6.86 -18.35
CA HIS A 67 2.38 7.60 -17.22
C HIS A 67 3.40 7.85 -16.09
N PRO A 68 3.12 8.84 -15.18
CA PRO A 68 3.97 9.11 -14.02
C PRO A 68 4.07 7.92 -13.07
N ASN A 69 5.18 7.19 -13.07
CA ASN A 69 5.39 6.07 -12.14
C ASN A 69 5.56 6.53 -10.68
N TRP A 70 6.39 7.56 -10.45
CA TRP A 70 6.60 8.09 -9.10
C TRP A 70 5.38 8.84 -8.56
N GLY A 71 4.47 9.27 -9.41
CA GLY A 71 3.19 9.88 -9.07
C GLY A 71 2.07 8.86 -8.81
N GLY A 72 2.24 7.59 -9.15
CA GLY A 72 1.28 6.54 -8.84
C GLY A 72 1.35 6.15 -7.35
N PHE A 73 0.20 5.88 -6.74
CA PHE A 73 0.16 5.53 -5.31
C PHE A 73 0.77 4.14 -5.06
N GLU A 74 0.44 3.18 -5.91
CA GLU A 74 0.86 1.77 -5.79
C GLU A 74 2.13 1.45 -6.60
N SER A 75 2.64 2.39 -7.41
CA SER A 75 3.87 2.23 -8.18
C SER A 75 5.09 2.83 -7.48
N GLY A 76 6.29 2.38 -7.82
CA GLY A 76 7.53 2.82 -7.19
C GLY A 76 7.65 2.51 -5.69
N THR A 77 6.87 1.54 -5.19
CA THR A 77 6.72 1.25 -3.75
C THR A 77 7.95 0.61 -3.12
N THR A 78 8.85 0.05 -3.92
CA THR A 78 10.09 -0.58 -3.43
C THR A 78 11.22 0.41 -3.22
N VAL A 79 11.19 1.59 -3.89
CA VAL A 79 12.30 2.59 -3.87
C VAL A 79 12.65 3.06 -2.45
N VAL A 80 11.63 3.34 -1.63
CA VAL A 80 11.82 3.71 -0.22
C VAL A 80 11.18 2.65 0.66
N SER A 81 11.81 1.50 0.70
CA SER A 81 11.35 0.34 1.45
C SER A 81 12.55 -0.42 2.00
N PRO A 82 12.42 -1.13 3.13
CA PRO A 82 13.50 -2.00 3.62
C PRO A 82 13.81 -3.16 2.67
N TRP A 83 12.97 -3.39 1.68
CA TRP A 83 13.07 -4.50 0.73
C TRP A 83 13.85 -4.15 -0.54
N LEU A 84 14.10 -2.87 -0.84
CA LEU A 84 14.85 -2.46 -2.02
C LEU A 84 16.18 -3.21 -2.22
N PRO A 85 17.02 -3.41 -1.20
CA PRO A 85 18.28 -4.16 -1.39
C PRO A 85 18.09 -5.57 -1.91
N PHE A 86 16.98 -6.23 -1.55
CA PHE A 86 16.66 -7.58 -2.02
C PHE A 86 16.19 -7.57 -3.47
N TYR A 87 15.39 -6.58 -3.87
CA TYR A 87 14.98 -6.39 -5.25
C TYR A 87 16.17 -6.13 -6.17
N LEU A 88 17.13 -5.33 -5.74
CA LEU A 88 18.34 -5.04 -6.52
C LEU A 88 19.37 -6.20 -6.55
N ALA A 89 19.27 -7.18 -5.64
CA ALA A 89 20.25 -8.25 -5.49
C ALA A 89 19.71 -9.65 -5.84
N MET A 90 18.42 -9.83 -5.97
CA MET A 90 17.77 -11.11 -6.21
C MET A 90 16.86 -11.04 -7.45
N THR A 91 16.44 -12.20 -7.96
CA THR A 91 15.40 -12.24 -8.98
C THR A 91 14.07 -11.81 -8.38
N LEU A 92 13.20 -11.23 -9.19
CA LEU A 92 11.87 -10.74 -8.79
C LEU A 92 11.08 -11.77 -7.94
N PRO A 93 10.94 -13.05 -8.36
CA PRO A 93 10.21 -14.03 -7.55
C PRO A 93 10.77 -14.23 -6.14
N HIS A 94 12.10 -14.18 -5.97
CA HIS A 94 12.72 -14.33 -4.65
C HIS A 94 12.52 -13.08 -3.79
N ALA A 95 12.67 -11.90 -4.36
CA ALA A 95 12.50 -10.63 -3.66
C ALA A 95 11.05 -10.45 -3.16
N LEU A 96 10.04 -10.82 -3.97
CA LEU A 96 8.63 -10.83 -3.58
C LEU A 96 8.38 -11.67 -2.32
N ARG A 97 8.97 -12.85 -2.26
CA ARG A 97 8.85 -13.72 -1.08
C ARG A 97 9.47 -13.10 0.16
N VAL A 98 10.65 -12.49 0.01
CA VAL A 98 11.31 -11.77 1.12
C VAL A 98 10.42 -10.61 1.61
N GLU A 99 9.79 -9.86 0.71
CA GLU A 99 8.86 -8.78 1.08
C GLU A 99 7.65 -9.33 1.85
N VAL A 100 6.97 -10.34 1.33
CA VAL A 100 5.77 -10.93 1.94
C VAL A 100 6.07 -11.50 3.33
N TRP A 101 7.12 -12.30 3.46
CA TRP A 101 7.55 -12.86 4.74
C TRP A 101 8.00 -11.77 5.72
N GLY A 102 8.79 -10.83 5.24
CA GLY A 102 9.28 -9.73 6.05
C GLY A 102 8.17 -8.83 6.59
N MET A 103 7.14 -8.55 5.76
CA MET A 103 5.99 -7.75 6.19
C MET A 103 5.10 -8.49 7.19
N ALA A 104 4.93 -9.81 7.05
CA ALA A 104 4.25 -10.64 8.04
C ALA A 104 4.95 -10.59 9.42
N LEU A 105 6.28 -10.75 9.43
CA LEU A 105 7.09 -10.63 10.65
C LEU A 105 7.05 -9.21 11.24
N LEU A 106 7.14 -8.18 10.40
CA LEU A 106 7.03 -6.79 10.83
C LEU A 106 5.67 -6.51 11.49
N SER A 107 4.59 -7.04 10.91
CA SER A 107 3.24 -6.97 11.48
C SER A 107 3.17 -7.65 12.84
N ALA A 108 3.73 -8.86 12.96
CA ALA A 108 3.75 -9.63 14.21
C ALA A 108 4.51 -8.90 15.33
N VAL A 109 5.69 -8.36 15.04
CA VAL A 109 6.47 -7.59 16.02
C VAL A 109 5.74 -6.31 16.43
N GLY A 110 5.14 -5.59 15.47
CA GLY A 110 4.35 -4.38 15.75
C GLY A 110 3.14 -4.66 16.65
N ALA A 111 2.38 -5.71 16.33
CA ALA A 111 1.22 -6.14 17.13
C ALA A 111 1.62 -6.59 18.54
N TRP A 112 2.73 -7.32 18.68
CA TRP A 112 3.30 -7.70 19.98
C TRP A 112 3.69 -6.48 20.83
N LEU A 113 4.38 -5.51 20.22
CA LEU A 113 4.77 -4.28 20.91
C LEU A 113 3.55 -3.44 21.30
N LEU A 114 2.55 -3.32 20.42
CA LEU A 114 1.31 -2.63 20.75
C LEU A 114 0.59 -3.32 21.90
N ALA A 115 0.41 -4.64 21.86
CA ALA A 115 -0.22 -5.42 22.92
C ALA A 115 0.50 -5.28 24.24
N SER A 116 1.85 -5.12 24.25
CA SER A 116 2.65 -4.89 25.46
C SER A 116 2.28 -3.60 26.22
N ARG A 117 1.55 -2.69 25.57
CA ARG A 117 1.04 -1.47 26.20
C ARG A 117 -0.16 -1.74 27.11
N PHE A 118 -0.85 -2.87 26.89
CA PHE A 118 -2.12 -3.20 27.51
C PHE A 118 -2.03 -4.42 28.44
N THR A 119 -1.10 -5.33 28.18
CA THR A 119 -0.95 -6.55 28.97
C THR A 119 0.51 -6.94 29.21
N LYS A 120 0.78 -7.58 30.37
CA LYS A 120 2.05 -8.22 30.67
C LYS A 120 2.05 -9.73 30.37
N SER A 121 0.89 -10.31 30.07
CA SER A 121 0.74 -11.72 29.70
C SER A 121 1.30 -11.99 28.32
N PRO A 122 2.32 -12.85 28.15
CA PRO A 122 2.80 -13.28 26.84
C PRO A 122 1.71 -13.94 26.00
N ALA A 123 0.87 -14.78 26.60
CA ALA A 123 -0.20 -15.48 25.88
C ALA A 123 -1.24 -14.50 25.32
N VAL A 124 -1.64 -13.49 26.08
CA VAL A 124 -2.58 -12.47 25.60
C VAL A 124 -1.94 -11.59 24.50
N ARG A 125 -0.64 -11.30 24.56
CA ARG A 125 0.07 -10.62 23.46
C ARG A 125 0.07 -11.51 22.21
N ALA A 126 0.35 -12.80 22.36
CA ALA A 126 0.33 -13.75 21.26
C ALA A 126 -1.06 -13.86 20.61
N LEU A 127 -2.15 -13.82 21.40
CA LEU A 127 -3.50 -13.78 20.86
C LEU A 127 -3.72 -12.59 19.91
N VAL A 128 -3.26 -11.39 20.31
CA VAL A 128 -3.34 -10.18 19.46
C VAL A 128 -2.58 -10.38 18.15
N VAL A 129 -1.37 -10.96 18.21
CA VAL A 129 -0.55 -11.20 17.02
C VAL A 129 -1.20 -12.24 16.10
N VAL A 130 -1.61 -13.37 16.64
CA VAL A 130 -2.22 -14.49 15.89
C VAL A 130 -3.52 -14.05 15.19
N ALA A 131 -4.36 -13.29 15.90
CA ALA A 131 -5.62 -12.81 15.33
C ALA A 131 -5.46 -11.67 14.31
N PHE A 132 -4.32 -10.98 14.27
CA PHE A 132 -4.11 -9.83 13.40
C PHE A 132 -3.09 -10.06 12.28
N ALA A 133 -1.88 -10.57 12.57
CA ALA A 133 -0.74 -10.44 11.66
C ALA A 133 -0.86 -11.23 10.35
N VAL A 134 -1.36 -12.46 10.40
CA VAL A 134 -1.53 -13.38 9.25
C VAL A 134 -2.84 -14.16 9.35
N ASN A 135 -3.93 -13.48 9.62
CA ASN A 135 -5.27 -14.07 9.69
C ASN A 135 -5.85 -14.35 8.30
N GLY A 136 -7.09 -14.83 8.23
CA GLY A 136 -7.78 -15.16 6.98
C GLY A 136 -7.82 -13.96 6.00
N ARG A 137 -8.06 -12.74 6.51
CA ARG A 137 -8.07 -11.54 5.65
C ARG A 137 -6.71 -11.25 5.04
N TRP A 138 -5.65 -11.28 5.85
CA TRP A 138 -4.31 -11.06 5.35
C TRP A 138 -3.97 -12.05 4.23
N ALA A 139 -4.26 -13.33 4.45
CA ALA A 139 -3.97 -14.38 3.49
C ALA A 139 -4.75 -14.20 2.18
N LEU A 140 -6.06 -13.93 2.25
CA LEU A 140 -6.91 -13.70 1.09
C LEU A 140 -6.47 -12.48 0.28
N GLN A 141 -6.26 -11.35 0.93
CA GLN A 141 -5.86 -10.09 0.28
C GLN A 141 -4.50 -10.22 -0.42
N ILE A 142 -3.50 -10.79 0.26
CA ILE A 142 -2.16 -10.92 -0.35
C ILE A 142 -2.17 -11.96 -1.47
N THR A 143 -2.94 -13.03 -1.34
CA THR A 143 -3.07 -14.01 -2.44
C THR A 143 -3.70 -13.39 -3.69
N SER A 144 -4.66 -12.48 -3.54
CA SER A 144 -5.27 -11.75 -4.67
C SER A 144 -4.34 -10.73 -5.35
N GLY A 145 -3.17 -10.43 -4.77
CA GLY A 145 -2.27 -9.40 -5.29
C GLY A 145 -2.49 -8.01 -4.68
N HIS A 146 -3.37 -7.86 -3.70
CA HIS A 146 -3.59 -6.58 -3.01
C HIS A 146 -2.40 -6.21 -2.12
N THR A 147 -1.24 -5.95 -2.74
CA THR A 147 0.02 -5.70 -2.01
C THR A 147 -0.01 -4.43 -1.16
N TRP A 148 -0.90 -3.47 -1.44
CA TRP A 148 -1.17 -2.34 -0.56
C TRP A 148 -1.57 -2.77 0.85
N HIS A 149 -2.16 -3.97 1.01
CA HIS A 149 -2.53 -4.53 2.31
C HIS A 149 -1.30 -4.80 3.21
N LEU A 150 -0.13 -5.07 2.62
CA LEU A 150 1.11 -5.22 3.37
C LEU A 150 1.42 -3.98 4.22
N ALA A 151 1.04 -2.79 3.78
CA ALA A 151 1.27 -1.57 4.53
C ALA A 151 0.51 -1.50 5.88
N TYR A 152 -0.53 -2.33 6.11
CA TYR A 152 -1.14 -2.47 7.45
C TYR A 152 -0.15 -2.99 8.51
N ALA A 153 0.94 -3.64 8.11
CA ALA A 153 1.98 -4.04 9.06
C ALA A 153 2.53 -2.85 9.87
N TRP A 154 2.46 -1.64 9.34
CA TRP A 154 2.87 -0.42 10.04
C TRP A 154 1.82 0.12 11.01
N THR A 155 0.55 -0.21 10.87
CA THR A 155 -0.53 0.29 11.74
C THR A 155 -0.29 0.02 13.23
N PRO A 156 0.08 -1.20 13.68
CA PRO A 156 0.37 -1.43 15.08
C PRO A 156 1.61 -0.66 15.58
N TRP A 157 2.61 -0.39 14.73
CA TRP A 157 3.76 0.45 15.07
C TRP A 157 3.36 1.91 15.26
N VAL A 158 2.52 2.45 14.35
CA VAL A 158 1.97 3.81 14.48
C VAL A 158 1.23 3.95 15.81
N LEU A 159 0.32 3.03 16.12
CA LEU A 159 -0.46 3.04 17.36
C LEU A 159 0.44 2.87 18.60
N TYR A 160 1.44 1.99 18.54
CA TYR A 160 2.41 1.81 19.63
C TYR A 160 3.19 3.08 19.91
N PHE A 161 3.75 3.71 18.87
CA PHE A 161 4.52 4.93 19.06
C PHE A 161 3.64 6.13 19.43
N TYR A 162 2.45 6.23 18.84
CA TYR A 162 1.47 7.26 19.20
C TYR A 162 1.08 7.15 20.68
N ASP A 163 0.70 5.97 21.15
CA ASP A 163 0.35 5.75 22.55
C ASP A 163 1.51 6.04 23.49
N ARG A 164 2.74 5.70 23.10
CA ARG A 164 3.95 6.07 23.86
C ARG A 164 4.25 7.56 23.84
N ALA A 165 3.93 8.26 22.77
CA ALA A 165 4.09 9.71 22.65
C ALA A 165 3.11 10.46 23.56
N VAL A 166 1.85 10.01 23.58
CA VAL A 166 0.81 10.55 24.47
C VAL A 166 1.16 10.29 25.94
N GLY A 167 1.66 9.10 26.28
CA GLY A 167 2.02 8.70 27.66
C GLY A 167 0.89 8.01 28.40
N ALA A 168 1.22 7.40 29.54
CA ALA A 168 0.26 6.59 30.33
C ALA A 168 -0.85 7.45 30.94
N ASP A 169 -0.46 8.62 31.45
CA ASP A 169 -1.38 9.64 31.96
C ASP A 169 -1.32 10.81 30.99
N ALA A 170 -2.36 10.95 30.19
CA ALA A 170 -2.43 11.95 29.11
C ALA A 170 -2.29 13.41 29.61
N SER A 171 -2.23 13.62 30.93
CA SER A 171 -2.18 14.92 31.58
C SER A 171 -0.78 15.38 32.02
N LEU A 172 0.24 14.51 32.06
CA LEU A 172 1.49 14.84 32.75
C LEU A 172 2.74 14.80 31.87
N GLY A 173 3.45 15.93 31.82
CA GLY A 173 4.76 16.10 31.19
C GLY A 173 4.76 16.31 29.68
N PRO A 174 5.88 16.71 29.07
CA PRO A 174 5.97 16.96 27.63
C PRO A 174 5.82 15.67 26.82
N PRO A 175 5.29 15.73 25.57
CA PRO A 175 5.22 14.58 24.67
C PRO A 175 6.61 13.96 24.49
N ARG A 176 6.66 12.63 24.40
CA ARG A 176 7.93 11.93 24.14
C ARG A 176 8.31 12.09 22.67
N ARG A 177 8.98 13.17 22.31
CA ARG A 177 9.29 13.63 20.95
C ARG A 177 9.78 12.51 20.01
N ARG A 178 10.68 11.63 20.50
CA ARG A 178 11.17 10.50 19.70
C ARG A 178 10.05 9.59 19.19
N HIS A 179 9.01 9.37 19.99
CA HIS A 179 7.90 8.50 19.58
C HIS A 179 6.94 9.21 18.61
N VAL A 180 6.82 10.55 18.70
CA VAL A 180 6.11 11.35 17.69
C VAL A 180 6.79 11.21 16.32
N VAL A 181 8.13 11.33 16.28
CA VAL A 181 8.91 11.17 15.05
C VAL A 181 8.77 9.75 14.49
N LEU A 182 8.86 8.73 15.36
CA LEU A 182 8.74 7.33 14.91
C LEU A 182 7.33 7.01 14.39
N ALA A 183 6.26 7.53 15.03
CA ALA A 183 4.90 7.37 14.52
C ALA A 183 4.72 8.06 13.16
N GLY A 184 5.22 9.30 13.01
CA GLY A 184 5.20 10.02 11.73
C GLY A 184 6.02 9.33 10.64
N ALA A 185 7.17 8.75 10.99
CA ALA A 185 7.98 7.97 10.05
C ALA A 185 7.27 6.68 9.59
N CYS A 186 6.59 5.96 10.50
CA CYS A 186 5.79 4.79 10.11
C CYS A 186 4.64 5.16 9.15
N LEU A 187 3.94 6.29 9.41
CA LEU A 187 2.93 6.80 8.48
C LEU A 187 3.53 7.20 7.13
N ALA A 188 4.72 7.82 7.12
CA ALA A 188 5.42 8.15 5.87
C ALA A 188 5.82 6.91 5.08
N LEU A 189 6.27 5.83 5.75
CA LEU A 189 6.55 4.55 5.11
C LEU A 189 5.31 3.94 4.47
N MET A 190 4.11 4.13 5.05
CA MET A 190 2.86 3.68 4.43
C MET A 190 2.59 4.41 3.10
N VAL A 191 2.97 5.70 2.98
CA VAL A 191 2.89 6.44 1.70
C VAL A 191 3.84 5.82 0.68
N TYR A 192 5.10 5.62 1.05
CA TYR A 192 6.11 5.07 0.15
C TYR A 192 5.81 3.64 -0.28
N MET A 193 5.16 2.85 0.57
CA MET A 193 4.84 1.45 0.32
C MET A 193 3.42 1.22 -0.25
N GLY A 194 2.79 2.25 -0.81
CA GLY A 194 1.54 2.10 -1.55
C GLY A 194 0.30 1.84 -0.69
N GLY A 195 0.28 2.30 0.55
CA GLY A 195 -0.81 2.09 1.49
C GLY A 195 -2.07 2.90 1.19
N ILE A 196 -2.66 2.77 -0.01
CA ILE A 196 -3.82 3.54 -0.47
C ILE A 196 -5.05 3.40 0.47
N TYR A 197 -5.27 2.25 1.07
CA TYR A 197 -6.29 2.02 2.10
C TYR A 197 -5.70 2.10 3.52
N PRO A 198 -4.56 1.43 3.83
CA PRO A 198 -4.00 1.42 5.17
C PRO A 198 -3.66 2.80 5.73
N LEU A 199 -3.11 3.69 4.89
CA LEU A 199 -2.71 5.03 5.33
C LEU A 199 -3.90 5.88 5.81
N PRO A 200 -4.93 6.19 4.98
CA PRO A 200 -6.06 7.01 5.42
C PRO A 200 -6.84 6.35 6.56
N GLN A 201 -6.97 5.03 6.57
CA GLN A 201 -7.61 4.31 7.67
C GLN A 201 -6.80 4.40 8.97
N THR A 202 -5.47 4.27 8.91
CA THR A 202 -4.61 4.42 10.10
C THR A 202 -4.62 5.85 10.63
N VAL A 203 -4.60 6.85 9.74
CA VAL A 203 -4.73 8.27 10.12
C VAL A 203 -6.08 8.51 10.80
N PHE A 204 -7.17 7.99 10.23
CA PHE A 204 -8.51 8.09 10.80
C PHE A 204 -8.62 7.40 12.16
N VAL A 205 -8.04 6.21 12.31
CA VAL A 205 -7.95 5.49 13.60
C VAL A 205 -7.20 6.30 14.65
N VAL A 206 -6.05 6.89 14.30
CA VAL A 206 -5.29 7.76 15.22
C VAL A 206 -6.10 9.00 15.60
N ALA A 207 -6.83 9.58 14.65
CA ALA A 207 -7.71 10.73 14.91
C ALA A 207 -8.85 10.36 15.86
N LEU A 208 -9.59 9.27 15.59
CA LEU A 208 -10.68 8.80 16.46
C LEU A 208 -10.17 8.45 17.86
N TYR A 209 -9.08 7.68 17.95
CA TYR A 209 -8.48 7.33 19.22
C TYR A 209 -8.03 8.60 19.97
N GLY A 210 -7.43 9.56 19.26
CA GLY A 210 -7.02 10.85 19.82
C GLY A 210 -8.20 11.66 20.36
N VAL A 211 -9.30 11.75 19.60
CA VAL A 211 -10.51 12.47 19.99
C VAL A 211 -11.14 11.81 21.23
N PHE A 212 -11.43 10.51 21.18
CA PHE A 212 -12.05 9.81 22.30
C PHE A 212 -11.16 9.82 23.54
N LEU A 213 -9.84 9.70 23.37
CA LEU A 213 -8.90 9.78 24.49
C LEU A 213 -8.84 11.20 25.07
N SER A 214 -8.95 12.24 24.23
CA SER A 214 -9.04 13.64 24.69
C SER A 214 -10.31 13.91 25.47
N MET A 215 -11.44 13.37 25.01
CA MET A 215 -12.73 13.48 25.73
C MET A 215 -12.66 12.78 27.11
N THR A 216 -12.13 11.58 27.16
CA THR A 216 -12.04 10.78 28.41
C THR A 216 -11.00 11.32 29.40
N THR A 217 -9.92 11.93 28.90
CA THR A 217 -8.85 12.51 29.74
C THR A 217 -9.02 14.01 30.01
N ARG A 218 -9.98 14.66 29.32
CA ARG A 218 -10.16 16.12 29.33
C ARG A 218 -8.87 16.89 28.98
N SER A 219 -8.11 16.35 28.01
CA SER A 219 -6.82 16.90 27.59
C SER A 219 -6.72 16.91 26.07
N LEU A 220 -6.33 18.02 25.45
CA LEU A 220 -6.11 18.12 24.00
C LEU A 220 -4.80 17.45 23.54
N ARG A 221 -3.97 17.00 24.47
CA ARG A 221 -2.67 16.41 24.16
C ARG A 221 -2.74 15.24 23.17
N PRO A 222 -3.68 14.28 23.26
CA PRO A 222 -3.79 13.20 22.26
C PRO A 222 -4.00 13.74 20.84
N ILE A 223 -4.87 14.74 20.68
CA ILE A 223 -5.12 15.38 19.37
C ILE A 223 -3.85 16.07 18.86
N VAL A 224 -3.21 16.88 19.70
CA VAL A 224 -1.98 17.62 19.33
C VAL A 224 -0.85 16.66 18.95
N VAL A 225 -0.69 15.55 19.66
CA VAL A 225 0.30 14.50 19.32
C VAL A 225 -0.04 13.83 17.99
N GLY A 226 -1.31 13.50 17.76
CA GLY A 226 -1.78 12.94 16.50
C GLY A 226 -1.52 13.89 15.31
N ALA A 227 -1.87 15.16 15.46
CA ALA A 227 -1.60 16.18 14.45
C ALA A 227 -0.09 16.33 14.17
N ALA A 228 0.75 16.31 15.21
CA ALA A 228 2.20 16.36 15.04
C ALA A 228 2.75 15.11 14.31
N CYS A 229 2.22 13.92 14.58
CA CYS A 229 2.58 12.70 13.82
C CYS A 229 2.19 12.84 12.35
N GLY A 230 0.96 13.34 12.07
CA GLY A 230 0.48 13.58 10.70
C GLY A 230 1.34 14.61 9.95
N LEU A 231 1.63 15.76 10.55
CA LEU A 231 2.47 16.80 9.94
C LEU A 231 3.89 16.29 9.65
N LEU A 232 4.48 15.51 10.57
CA LEU A 232 5.78 14.88 10.32
C LEU A 232 5.71 13.86 9.18
N SER A 233 4.62 13.08 9.10
CA SER A 233 4.40 12.15 8.00
C SER A 233 4.32 12.88 6.67
N LEU A 234 3.54 13.96 6.57
CA LEU A 234 3.43 14.77 5.36
C LEU A 234 4.81 15.30 4.91
N GLY A 235 5.61 15.83 5.84
CA GLY A 235 6.94 16.34 5.54
C GLY A 235 7.92 15.23 5.14
N LEU A 236 7.90 14.08 5.83
CA LEU A 236 8.80 12.96 5.53
C LEU A 236 8.42 12.21 4.25
N SER A 237 7.17 12.24 3.83
CA SER A 237 6.71 11.59 2.59
C SER A 237 6.58 12.55 1.41
N ALA A 238 6.85 13.86 1.59
CA ALA A 238 6.63 14.89 0.57
C ALA A 238 7.25 14.57 -0.81
N PRO A 239 8.45 13.96 -0.94
CA PRO A 239 9.02 13.60 -2.24
C PRO A 239 8.16 12.64 -3.07
N LYS A 240 7.35 11.81 -2.42
CA LYS A 240 6.42 10.87 -3.05
C LYS A 240 4.99 11.42 -3.04
N LEU A 241 4.58 12.02 -1.93
CA LEU A 241 3.22 12.48 -1.72
C LEU A 241 2.84 13.64 -2.67
N PHE A 242 3.75 14.59 -2.93
CA PHE A 242 3.44 15.71 -3.82
C PHE A 242 3.20 15.26 -5.27
N PRO A 243 4.05 14.42 -5.88
CA PRO A 243 3.72 13.80 -7.17
C PRO A 243 2.41 13.01 -7.18
N ILE A 244 2.11 12.24 -6.11
CA ILE A 244 0.82 11.53 -6.00
C ILE A 244 -0.35 12.53 -6.03
N LEU A 245 -0.29 13.59 -5.24
CA LEU A 245 -1.35 14.61 -5.21
C LEU A 245 -1.49 15.34 -6.54
N GLU A 246 -0.40 15.54 -7.27
CA GLU A 246 -0.42 16.10 -8.61
C GLU A 246 -1.18 15.20 -9.59
N VAL A 247 -0.86 13.90 -9.61
CA VAL A 247 -1.55 12.91 -10.45
C VAL A 247 -3.03 12.80 -10.07
N LEU A 248 -3.35 12.66 -8.78
CA LEU A 248 -4.74 12.56 -8.33
C LEU A 248 -5.57 13.82 -8.60
N ARG A 249 -4.94 14.99 -8.67
CA ARG A 249 -5.63 16.23 -9.05
C ARG A 249 -6.00 16.25 -10.53
N LYS A 250 -5.15 15.71 -11.40
CA LYS A 250 -5.39 15.63 -12.85
C LYS A 250 -6.31 14.46 -13.20
N HIS A 251 -6.09 13.34 -12.53
CA HIS A 251 -6.76 12.07 -12.75
C HIS A 251 -7.35 11.57 -11.43
N PRO A 252 -8.47 12.14 -10.96
CA PRO A 252 -9.09 11.74 -9.70
C PRO A 252 -9.63 10.31 -9.82
N ARG A 253 -9.24 9.44 -8.90
CA ARG A 253 -9.86 8.13 -8.77
C ARG A 253 -11.15 8.26 -7.99
N LEU A 254 -12.27 8.13 -8.68
CA LEU A 254 -13.62 8.12 -8.10
C LEU A 254 -14.20 6.71 -8.30
N VAL A 255 -14.64 6.09 -7.23
CA VAL A 255 -15.18 4.72 -7.27
C VAL A 255 -16.48 4.69 -6.48
N ASP A 256 -17.54 4.21 -7.10
CA ASP A 256 -18.79 3.95 -6.39
C ASP A 256 -18.59 2.82 -5.39
N SER A 257 -19.20 2.95 -4.22
CA SER A 257 -19.11 1.95 -3.16
C SER A 257 -20.47 1.81 -2.47
N THR A 258 -21.27 0.91 -3.01
CA THR A 258 -22.63 0.61 -2.54
C THR A 258 -22.71 -0.71 -1.80
N GLU A 259 -21.59 -1.38 -1.60
CA GLU A 259 -21.49 -2.68 -0.96
C GLU A 259 -21.95 -2.62 0.49
N THR A 260 -22.63 -3.66 0.91
CA THR A 260 -23.12 -3.80 2.27
C THR A 260 -23.08 -5.25 2.74
N ILE A 261 -23.07 -5.44 4.04
CA ILE A 261 -23.17 -6.75 4.68
C ILE A 261 -24.16 -6.66 5.84
N ASP A 262 -24.97 -7.68 6.01
CA ASP A 262 -25.84 -7.82 7.16
C ASP A 262 -25.09 -8.44 8.37
N PHE A 263 -25.79 -8.53 9.51
CA PHE A 263 -25.19 -9.07 10.71
C PHE A 263 -24.83 -10.56 10.57
N SER A 264 -25.63 -11.34 9.84
CA SER A 264 -25.36 -12.76 9.60
C SER A 264 -24.07 -12.93 8.79
N GLY A 265 -23.96 -12.22 7.66
CA GLY A 265 -22.76 -12.20 6.84
C GLY A 265 -21.53 -11.69 7.59
N PHE A 266 -21.69 -10.71 8.49
CA PHE A 266 -20.61 -10.26 9.36
C PHE A 266 -20.10 -11.37 10.30
N VAL A 267 -20.98 -12.17 10.86
CA VAL A 267 -20.59 -13.34 11.67
C VAL A 267 -19.85 -14.35 10.79
N ASP A 268 -20.34 -14.62 9.58
CA ASP A 268 -19.70 -15.54 8.64
C ASP A 268 -18.32 -15.06 8.21
N VAL A 269 -18.13 -13.74 7.98
CA VAL A 269 -16.82 -13.15 7.72
C VAL A 269 -15.79 -13.49 8.80
N LEU A 270 -16.20 -13.55 10.07
CA LEU A 270 -15.30 -13.82 11.19
C LEU A 270 -15.14 -15.32 11.50
N THR A 271 -16.09 -16.16 11.12
CA THR A 271 -16.20 -17.54 11.67
C THR A 271 -16.39 -18.64 10.64
N SER A 272 -16.80 -18.33 9.39
CA SER A 272 -16.91 -19.34 8.35
C SER A 272 -15.55 -19.91 7.98
N ARG A 273 -15.46 -21.24 7.91
CA ARG A 273 -14.24 -21.95 7.53
C ARG A 273 -14.10 -22.16 6.01
N GLU A 274 -15.10 -21.73 5.25
CA GLU A 274 -15.17 -21.91 3.78
C GLU A 274 -14.67 -20.68 3.01
N GLN A 275 -13.82 -19.86 3.66
CA GLN A 275 -13.24 -18.67 3.05
C GLN A 275 -12.05 -19.05 2.15
N ASP A 276 -12.31 -19.13 0.87
CA ASP A 276 -11.32 -19.45 -0.15
C ASP A 276 -11.22 -18.34 -1.23
N MET A 277 -10.43 -18.60 -2.27
CA MET A 277 -10.26 -17.67 -3.40
C MET A 277 -11.39 -17.76 -4.42
N SER A 278 -12.37 -18.64 -4.24
CA SER A 278 -13.49 -18.75 -5.15
C SER A 278 -14.36 -17.50 -5.11
N SER A 279 -14.71 -17.00 -6.28
CA SER A 279 -15.66 -15.91 -6.44
C SER A 279 -17.08 -16.44 -6.26
N GLY A 280 -17.85 -15.80 -5.40
CA GLY A 280 -19.29 -15.94 -5.43
C GLY A 280 -19.84 -16.96 -4.46
N HIS A 281 -19.68 -16.72 -3.17
CA HIS A 281 -20.59 -17.26 -2.18
C HIS A 281 -21.78 -16.34 -2.04
N GLY A 282 -22.92 -16.86 -2.44
CA GLY A 282 -24.19 -16.16 -2.36
C GLY A 282 -24.39 -15.60 -0.95
N GLY A 283 -24.65 -14.33 -0.86
CA GLY A 283 -25.09 -13.65 0.36
C GLY A 283 -24.08 -12.69 0.98
N VAL A 284 -22.78 -12.79 0.72
CA VAL A 284 -21.84 -11.87 1.38
C VAL A 284 -21.60 -10.58 0.58
N SER A 285 -21.52 -10.62 -0.71
CA SER A 285 -21.53 -9.48 -1.64
C SER A 285 -21.08 -9.92 -3.04
N GLN A 286 -21.13 -9.02 -4.01
CA GLN A 286 -20.61 -9.22 -5.37
C GLN A 286 -19.11 -9.53 -5.43
N TRP A 287 -18.32 -9.25 -4.37
CA TRP A 287 -16.85 -9.32 -4.36
C TRP A 287 -16.26 -10.62 -3.83
N GLY A 288 -17.04 -11.52 -3.27
CA GLY A 288 -16.53 -12.80 -2.74
C GLY A 288 -15.61 -12.68 -1.49
N TRP A 289 -15.03 -13.81 -1.08
CA TRP A 289 -14.25 -13.91 0.16
C TRP A 289 -12.94 -13.14 0.13
N HIS A 290 -12.27 -13.01 -1.01
CA HIS A 290 -11.01 -12.26 -1.10
C HIS A 290 -11.15 -10.81 -0.62
N GLU A 291 -12.33 -10.21 -0.73
CA GLU A 291 -12.61 -8.85 -0.28
C GLU A 291 -13.30 -8.78 1.09
N TRP A 292 -14.10 -9.77 1.44
CA TRP A 292 -14.87 -9.73 2.69
C TRP A 292 -14.30 -10.62 3.78
N GLY A 293 -13.66 -11.73 3.46
CA GLY A 293 -13.17 -12.70 4.42
C GLY A 293 -12.22 -12.09 5.47
N MET A 294 -12.41 -12.51 6.72
CA MET A 294 -11.55 -12.12 7.85
C MET A 294 -11.65 -13.18 8.95
N TYR A 295 -11.40 -14.45 8.62
CA TYR A 295 -11.48 -15.51 9.59
C TYR A 295 -10.57 -15.28 10.79
N VAL A 296 -11.15 -15.29 11.98
CA VAL A 296 -10.44 -15.25 13.27
C VAL A 296 -10.91 -16.36 14.21
N GLY A 297 -12.05 -17.00 13.91
CA GLY A 297 -12.65 -18.10 14.65
C GLY A 297 -13.43 -17.68 15.91
N TRP A 298 -14.33 -18.54 16.34
CA TRP A 298 -15.21 -18.32 17.49
C TRP A 298 -14.48 -17.97 18.79
N PRO A 299 -13.33 -18.57 19.15
CA PRO A 299 -12.64 -18.22 20.39
C PRO A 299 -12.22 -16.74 20.42
N VAL A 300 -11.76 -16.20 19.28
CA VAL A 300 -11.38 -14.79 19.19
C VAL A 300 -12.62 -13.90 19.22
N VAL A 301 -13.70 -14.25 18.52
CA VAL A 301 -14.97 -13.49 18.55
C VAL A 301 -15.52 -13.39 19.98
N VAL A 302 -15.55 -14.49 20.71
CA VAL A 302 -15.97 -14.51 22.13
C VAL A 302 -15.07 -13.63 22.99
N ALA A 303 -13.74 -13.73 22.80
CA ALA A 303 -12.78 -12.89 23.52
C ALA A 303 -12.98 -11.39 23.22
N LEU A 304 -13.27 -11.01 21.96
CA LEU A 304 -13.56 -9.64 21.56
C LEU A 304 -14.84 -9.12 22.22
N VAL A 305 -15.93 -9.90 22.21
CA VAL A 305 -17.20 -9.51 22.85
C VAL A 305 -17.01 -9.31 24.36
N LEU A 306 -16.36 -10.26 25.01
CA LEU A 306 -16.04 -10.15 26.44
C LEU A 306 -15.12 -8.96 26.73
N GLY A 307 -14.14 -8.71 25.88
CA GLY A 307 -13.24 -7.55 25.97
C GLY A 307 -13.99 -6.23 25.87
N VAL A 308 -14.88 -6.08 24.89
CA VAL A 308 -15.71 -4.88 24.68
C VAL A 308 -16.62 -4.63 25.88
N VAL A 309 -17.27 -5.66 26.41
CA VAL A 309 -18.17 -5.56 27.59
C VAL A 309 -17.37 -5.23 28.86
N ALA A 310 -16.24 -5.88 29.06
CA ALA A 310 -15.39 -5.68 30.24
C ALA A 310 -14.51 -4.42 30.17
N GLY A 311 -14.28 -3.85 28.99
CA GLY A 311 -13.42 -2.70 28.75
C GLY A 311 -13.99 -1.40 29.33
N ARG A 312 -13.47 -0.95 30.50
CA ARG A 312 -14.00 0.20 31.26
C ARG A 312 -12.95 1.26 31.61
N GLY A 313 -11.69 1.04 31.28
CA GLY A 313 -10.63 2.03 31.50
C GLY A 313 -10.66 3.16 30.49
N THR A 314 -10.04 4.30 30.82
CA THR A 314 -9.99 5.52 29.98
C THR A 314 -9.49 5.23 28.56
N ARG A 315 -8.36 4.54 28.42
CA ARG A 315 -7.80 4.13 27.13
C ARG A 315 -8.64 3.08 26.42
N GLU A 316 -9.14 2.12 27.18
CA GLU A 316 -10.00 1.06 26.67
C GLU A 316 -11.29 1.62 26.09
N SER A 317 -11.91 2.59 26.78
CA SER A 317 -13.10 3.27 26.28
C SER A 317 -12.81 4.01 24.97
N ALA A 318 -11.68 4.71 24.88
CA ALA A 318 -11.29 5.42 23.67
C ALA A 318 -11.03 4.47 22.50
N LEU A 319 -10.28 3.37 22.71
CA LEU A 319 -10.02 2.35 21.70
C LEU A 319 -11.30 1.61 21.29
N LYS A 320 -12.16 1.30 22.27
CA LYS A 320 -13.45 0.64 22.04
C LYS A 320 -14.34 1.45 21.10
N TRP A 321 -14.54 2.74 21.40
CA TRP A 321 -15.37 3.58 20.56
C TRP A 321 -14.75 3.81 19.18
N ALA A 322 -13.44 4.01 19.09
CA ALA A 322 -12.76 4.09 17.80
C ALA A 322 -12.92 2.78 16.99
N GLY A 323 -12.76 1.61 17.63
CA GLY A 323 -12.96 0.32 17.00
C GLY A 323 -14.40 0.08 16.56
N LEU A 324 -15.40 0.47 17.36
CA LEU A 324 -16.81 0.33 17.01
C LEU A 324 -17.21 1.26 15.85
N VAL A 325 -16.66 2.49 15.78
CA VAL A 325 -16.86 3.39 14.62
C VAL A 325 -16.26 2.75 13.37
N CYS A 326 -15.02 2.25 13.42
CA CYS A 326 -14.43 1.55 12.28
C CYS A 326 -15.23 0.30 11.88
N LEU A 327 -15.75 -0.44 12.86
CA LEU A 327 -16.59 -1.60 12.60
C LEU A 327 -17.91 -1.20 11.91
N SER A 328 -18.55 -0.10 12.33
CA SER A 328 -19.79 0.40 11.70
C SER A 328 -19.57 0.84 10.25
N LEU A 329 -18.39 1.39 9.92
CA LEU A 329 -17.98 1.67 8.54
C LEU A 329 -17.89 0.38 7.72
N GLY A 330 -17.40 -0.70 8.33
CA GLY A 330 -17.25 -2.01 7.69
C GLY A 330 -18.56 -2.67 7.25
N PHE A 331 -19.71 -2.28 7.82
CA PHE A 331 -21.03 -2.76 7.38
C PHE A 331 -21.48 -2.16 6.03
N GLY A 332 -20.83 -1.09 5.58
CA GLY A 332 -21.04 -0.51 4.25
C GLY A 332 -22.29 0.38 4.13
N ALA A 333 -22.87 0.40 2.94
CA ALA A 333 -23.93 1.30 2.53
C ALA A 333 -25.33 0.72 2.80
N PHE A 334 -25.61 0.21 4.00
CA PHE A 334 -26.90 -0.37 4.37
C PHE A 334 -28.04 0.66 4.47
N ASP A 335 -27.71 1.95 4.57
CA ASP A 335 -28.60 3.09 4.54
C ASP A 335 -27.86 4.29 3.94
N PRO A 336 -28.50 5.20 3.18
CA PRO A 336 -27.85 6.39 2.63
C PRO A 336 -27.18 7.30 3.68
N HIS A 337 -27.65 7.27 4.94
CA HIS A 337 -27.09 8.02 6.06
C HIS A 337 -26.18 7.16 6.95
N ALA A 338 -25.85 5.94 6.53
CA ALA A 338 -24.91 5.08 7.27
C ALA A 338 -23.52 5.73 7.33
N PRO A 339 -22.69 5.37 8.32
CA PRO A 339 -21.36 5.98 8.47
C PRO A 339 -20.48 5.87 7.22
N TRP A 340 -20.59 4.77 6.46
CA TRP A 340 -19.78 4.60 5.27
C TRP A 340 -20.12 5.56 4.13
N PRO A 341 -21.36 5.70 3.61
CA PRO A 341 -21.69 6.70 2.61
C PRO A 341 -21.26 8.12 3.01
N LEU A 342 -21.54 8.52 4.26
CA LEU A 342 -21.16 9.84 4.76
C LEU A 342 -19.65 10.08 4.78
N LEU A 343 -18.86 9.06 5.06
CA LEU A 343 -17.40 9.14 5.00
C LEU A 343 -16.91 9.11 3.54
N HIS A 344 -17.54 8.29 2.70
CA HIS A 344 -17.17 8.09 1.32
C HIS A 344 -17.34 9.36 0.48
N ASP A 345 -18.30 10.23 0.81
CA ASP A 345 -18.49 11.52 0.17
C ASP A 345 -17.34 12.53 0.42
N LEU A 346 -16.46 12.24 1.38
CA LEU A 346 -15.34 13.14 1.68
C LEU A 346 -14.15 12.88 0.74
N PRO A 347 -13.38 13.93 0.37
CA PRO A 347 -12.15 13.78 -0.37
C PRO A 347 -11.23 12.70 0.24
N VAL A 348 -10.45 12.00 -0.57
CA VAL A 348 -9.62 10.83 -0.23
C VAL A 348 -10.45 9.55 -0.08
N PHE A 349 -11.62 9.58 0.57
CA PHE A 349 -12.45 8.40 0.77
C PHE A 349 -13.28 8.05 -0.47
N GLN A 350 -13.58 9.02 -1.35
CA GLN A 350 -14.21 8.79 -2.66
C GLN A 350 -13.41 7.87 -3.59
N SER A 351 -12.11 7.69 -3.31
CA SER A 351 -11.24 6.75 -4.02
C SER A 351 -11.26 5.34 -3.43
N GLN A 352 -11.99 5.12 -2.33
CA GLN A 352 -12.05 3.84 -1.64
C GLN A 352 -13.36 3.11 -1.93
N HIS A 353 -13.31 1.81 -2.00
CA HIS A 353 -14.46 0.92 -2.09
C HIS A 353 -14.27 -0.28 -1.17
N VAL A 354 -15.24 -1.18 -1.13
CA VAL A 354 -15.24 -2.39 -0.28
C VAL A 354 -15.05 -2.03 1.19
N PRO A 355 -16.11 -1.57 1.84
CA PRO A 355 -16.07 -1.06 3.22
C PRO A 355 -15.63 -2.11 4.25
N SER A 356 -15.71 -3.41 3.94
CA SER A 356 -15.16 -4.49 4.79
C SER A 356 -13.71 -4.25 5.22
N ARG A 357 -12.94 -3.49 4.44
CA ARG A 357 -11.54 -3.16 4.73
C ARG A 357 -11.39 -2.39 6.05
N TRP A 358 -12.44 -1.69 6.52
CA TRP A 358 -12.47 -1.03 7.82
C TRP A 358 -12.54 -2.01 9.00
N MET A 359 -12.98 -3.25 8.77
CA MET A 359 -13.03 -4.27 9.82
C MET A 359 -11.63 -4.66 10.31
N TYR A 360 -10.60 -4.54 9.46
CA TYR A 360 -9.23 -4.91 9.83
C TYR A 360 -8.60 -3.99 10.89
N PRO A 361 -8.59 -2.65 10.73
CA PRO A 361 -8.18 -1.77 11.81
C PRO A 361 -9.12 -1.84 13.03
N ALA A 362 -10.43 -2.06 12.85
CA ALA A 362 -11.35 -2.28 13.96
C ALA A 362 -10.94 -3.47 14.82
N LEU A 363 -10.60 -4.59 14.18
CA LEU A 363 -10.12 -5.80 14.86
C LEU A 363 -8.90 -5.50 15.75
N LEU A 364 -7.90 -4.77 15.24
CA LEU A 364 -6.69 -4.43 16.02
C LEU A 364 -7.02 -3.61 17.26
N LEU A 365 -7.92 -2.62 17.14
CA LEU A 365 -8.33 -1.78 18.27
C LEU A 365 -9.09 -2.60 19.34
N LEU A 366 -10.01 -3.45 18.90
CA LEU A 366 -10.81 -4.28 19.80
C LEU A 366 -9.96 -5.38 20.47
N LEU A 367 -8.95 -5.92 19.78
CA LEU A 367 -7.95 -6.82 20.36
C LEU A 367 -7.11 -6.11 21.46
N ALA A 368 -6.76 -4.83 21.27
CA ALA A 368 -6.07 -4.05 22.31
C ALA A 368 -6.96 -3.84 23.56
N VAL A 369 -8.27 -3.59 23.36
CA VAL A 369 -9.25 -3.52 24.46
C VAL A 369 -9.33 -4.87 25.19
N THR A 370 -9.43 -5.97 24.44
CA THR A 370 -9.48 -7.34 24.97
C THR A 370 -8.22 -7.66 25.79
N ALA A 371 -7.04 -7.28 25.27
CA ALA A 371 -5.77 -7.48 25.97
C ALA A 371 -5.74 -6.76 27.33
N SER A 372 -6.24 -5.53 27.37
CA SER A 372 -6.32 -4.76 28.62
C SER A 372 -7.33 -5.34 29.61
N ALA A 373 -8.50 -5.79 29.13
CA ALA A 373 -9.51 -6.45 29.95
C ALA A 373 -8.97 -7.77 30.55
N ALA A 374 -8.31 -8.59 29.73
CA ALA A 374 -7.67 -9.83 30.17
C ALA A 374 -6.59 -9.58 31.24
N GLU A 375 -5.73 -8.57 31.08
CA GLU A 375 -4.73 -8.21 32.08
C GLU A 375 -5.38 -7.85 33.43
N ARG A 376 -6.51 -7.14 33.46
CA ARG A 376 -7.21 -6.83 34.72
C ARG A 376 -7.75 -8.10 35.39
N LEU A 377 -8.30 -9.06 34.61
CA LEU A 377 -8.74 -10.33 35.16
C LEU A 377 -7.58 -11.14 35.73
N LEU A 378 -6.45 -11.21 35.00
CA LEU A 378 -5.24 -11.89 35.46
C LEU A 378 -4.65 -11.26 36.72
N ARG A 379 -4.74 -9.94 36.88
CA ARG A 379 -4.32 -9.27 38.13
C ARG A 379 -5.21 -9.58 39.32
N ARG A 380 -6.53 -9.73 39.10
CA ARG A 380 -7.47 -10.12 40.17
C ARG A 380 -7.25 -11.57 40.63
N ALA A 381 -6.88 -12.44 39.69
CA ALA A 381 -6.57 -13.84 39.96
C ALA A 381 -5.06 -14.07 40.12
N ALA A 382 -4.35 -13.16 40.80
CA ALA A 382 -2.89 -13.19 40.92
C ALA A 382 -2.34 -14.49 41.52
N TRP A 383 -3.11 -15.13 42.43
CA TRP A 383 -2.78 -16.40 43.03
C TRP A 383 -2.76 -17.57 42.04
N ALA A 384 -3.59 -17.53 41.01
CA ALA A 384 -3.68 -18.56 39.95
C ALA A 384 -2.98 -18.13 38.65
N ARG A 385 -2.32 -16.96 38.60
CA ARG A 385 -1.77 -16.35 37.38
C ARG A 385 -0.91 -17.32 36.57
N GLY A 386 -0.10 -18.15 37.23
CA GLY A 386 0.77 -19.10 36.56
C GLY A 386 -0.01 -20.18 35.81
N ALA A 387 -1.04 -20.75 36.46
CA ALA A 387 -1.90 -21.75 35.85
C ALA A 387 -2.75 -21.16 34.71
N LEU A 388 -3.29 -19.95 34.93
CA LEU A 388 -4.06 -19.25 33.91
C LEU A 388 -3.18 -18.91 32.68
N GLU A 389 -1.94 -18.51 32.87
CA GLU A 389 -1.02 -18.24 31.78
C GLU A 389 -0.76 -19.51 30.93
N LEU A 390 -0.58 -20.68 31.57
CA LEU A 390 -0.42 -21.94 30.85
C LEU A 390 -1.68 -22.33 30.08
N LEU A 391 -2.86 -22.14 30.64
CA LEU A 391 -4.13 -22.39 29.96
C LEU A 391 -4.30 -21.42 28.76
N LEU A 392 -3.92 -20.15 28.93
CA LEU A 392 -3.97 -19.17 27.85
C LEU A 392 -2.96 -19.49 26.74
N VAL A 393 -1.75 -19.97 27.07
CA VAL A 393 -0.78 -20.44 26.05
C VAL A 393 -1.37 -21.59 25.25
N ALA A 394 -2.01 -22.58 25.90
CA ALA A 394 -2.68 -23.68 25.21
C ALA A 394 -3.83 -23.18 24.32
N ALA A 395 -4.68 -22.26 24.84
CA ALA A 395 -5.77 -21.66 24.07
C ALA A 395 -5.28 -20.88 22.86
N VAL A 396 -4.22 -20.09 23.00
CA VAL A 396 -3.62 -19.32 21.89
C VAL A 396 -2.96 -20.24 20.87
N SER A 397 -2.33 -21.34 21.31
CA SER A 397 -1.80 -22.36 20.40
C SER A 397 -2.89 -23.01 19.55
N TYR A 398 -4.06 -23.28 20.17
CA TYR A 398 -5.23 -23.74 19.43
C TYR A 398 -5.74 -22.70 18.43
N VAL A 399 -5.86 -21.43 18.85
CA VAL A 399 -6.27 -20.33 17.95
C VAL A 399 -5.29 -20.17 16.79
N ALA A 400 -3.97 -20.25 17.07
CA ALA A 400 -2.94 -20.18 16.04
C ALA A 400 -3.05 -21.34 15.03
N TYR A 401 -3.34 -22.55 15.51
CA TYR A 401 -3.62 -23.69 14.65
C TYR A 401 -4.88 -23.46 13.82
N ASP A 402 -5.99 -23.10 14.44
CA ASP A 402 -7.29 -22.94 13.79
C ASP A 402 -7.27 -21.82 12.72
N VAL A 403 -6.81 -20.63 13.08
CA VAL A 403 -6.67 -19.49 12.15
C VAL A 403 -5.62 -19.80 11.06
N GLY A 404 -4.52 -20.45 11.45
CA GLY A 404 -3.47 -20.85 10.53
C GLY A 404 -3.96 -21.83 9.45
N GLN A 405 -4.83 -22.79 9.80
CA GLN A 405 -5.40 -23.74 8.83
C GLN A 405 -6.23 -23.03 7.75
N ILE A 406 -7.04 -22.05 8.14
CA ILE A 406 -7.86 -21.29 7.19
C ILE A 406 -7.00 -20.32 6.36
N ALA A 407 -6.08 -19.60 6.98
CA ALA A 407 -5.18 -18.70 6.28
C ALA A 407 -4.20 -19.41 5.32
N HIS A 408 -3.85 -20.67 5.60
CA HIS A 408 -2.98 -21.48 4.73
C HIS A 408 -3.64 -21.85 3.40
N GLN A 409 -4.97 -21.98 3.35
CA GLN A 409 -5.67 -22.43 2.13
C GLN A 409 -5.48 -21.46 0.95
N PRO A 410 -5.81 -20.16 1.06
CA PRO A 410 -5.60 -19.22 -0.04
C PRO A 410 -4.13 -19.07 -0.42
N THR A 411 -3.18 -19.13 0.53
CA THR A 411 -1.76 -18.93 0.23
C THR A 411 -1.15 -20.01 -0.68
N ARG A 412 -1.81 -21.16 -0.84
CA ARG A 412 -1.44 -22.19 -1.84
C ARG A 412 -1.54 -21.67 -3.27
N HIS A 413 -2.34 -20.64 -3.49
CA HIS A 413 -2.60 -20.05 -4.81
C HIS A 413 -1.85 -18.73 -5.01
N MET A 414 -1.03 -18.29 -4.03
CA MET A 414 -0.39 -16.98 -4.07
C MET A 414 0.63 -16.84 -5.20
N PHE A 415 1.51 -17.83 -5.36
CA PHE A 415 2.60 -17.81 -6.35
C PHE A 415 2.55 -19.08 -7.19
N THR A 416 1.71 -19.09 -8.20
CA THR A 416 1.47 -20.25 -9.08
C THR A 416 1.71 -19.95 -10.56
N ALA A 417 1.79 -18.66 -10.95
CA ALA A 417 2.06 -18.26 -12.32
C ALA A 417 3.55 -18.49 -12.66
N LYS A 418 3.82 -18.96 -13.87
CA LYS A 418 5.20 -19.14 -14.35
C LYS A 418 5.81 -17.80 -14.74
N MET A 419 7.13 -17.69 -14.58
CA MET A 419 7.88 -16.58 -15.17
C MET A 419 7.65 -16.53 -16.68
N PRO A 420 7.48 -15.33 -17.28
CA PRO A 420 7.43 -15.18 -18.73
C PRO A 420 8.68 -15.79 -19.38
N ALA A 421 8.50 -16.51 -20.49
CA ALA A 421 9.61 -17.09 -21.27
C ALA A 421 10.17 -16.05 -22.28
N VAL A 422 10.24 -14.80 -21.88
CA VAL A 422 10.74 -13.69 -22.69
C VAL A 422 12.09 -13.27 -22.15
N ALA A 423 13.04 -13.05 -23.06
CA ALA A 423 14.34 -12.53 -22.69
C ALA A 423 14.21 -11.05 -22.29
N GLU A 424 14.90 -10.66 -21.21
CA GLU A 424 14.99 -9.26 -20.83
C GLU A 424 15.67 -8.45 -21.95
N SER A 425 15.05 -7.36 -22.35
CA SER A 425 15.51 -6.50 -23.42
C SER A 425 15.59 -5.03 -22.98
N THR A 426 16.63 -4.36 -23.47
CA THR A 426 16.77 -2.90 -23.52
C THR A 426 16.87 -2.41 -24.97
N GLY A 427 16.48 -3.27 -25.93
CA GLY A 427 16.47 -2.99 -27.36
C GLY A 427 15.50 -1.86 -27.77
N PRO A 428 15.25 -1.68 -29.07
CA PRO A 428 14.34 -0.66 -29.53
C PRO A 428 12.99 -0.74 -28.85
N PHE A 429 12.52 0.38 -28.31
CA PHE A 429 11.21 0.49 -27.68
C PHE A 429 10.16 0.84 -28.74
N HIS A 430 8.97 0.29 -28.62
CA HIS A 430 7.79 0.68 -29.38
C HIS A 430 6.52 0.42 -28.54
N VAL A 431 5.44 1.08 -28.91
CA VAL A 431 4.14 0.94 -28.26
C VAL A 431 3.25 0.05 -29.11
N GLU A 432 2.66 -0.97 -28.49
CA GLU A 432 1.67 -1.85 -29.09
C GLU A 432 0.24 -1.48 -28.63
N PRO A 433 -0.79 -1.66 -29.47
CA PRO A 433 -2.18 -1.44 -29.06
C PRO A 433 -2.62 -2.43 -27.98
N HIS A 434 -2.13 -3.66 -28.08
CA HIS A 434 -2.30 -4.75 -27.13
C HIS A 434 -1.00 -5.54 -27.07
N LEU A 435 -0.82 -6.32 -26.01
CA LEU A 435 0.29 -7.26 -25.98
C LEU A 435 0.23 -8.21 -27.18
N PRO A 436 1.32 -8.35 -27.95
CA PRO A 436 1.42 -9.33 -29.02
C PRO A 436 1.08 -10.73 -28.49
N ARG A 437 0.36 -11.54 -29.30
CA ARG A 437 -0.05 -12.89 -28.88
C ARG A 437 1.12 -13.78 -28.48
N GLU A 438 2.29 -13.56 -29.08
CA GLU A 438 3.53 -14.26 -28.77
C GLU A 438 4.06 -13.94 -27.37
N LEU A 439 3.65 -12.80 -26.81
CA LEU A 439 3.98 -12.36 -25.45
C LEU A 439 2.87 -12.70 -24.45
N VAL A 440 1.68 -13.08 -24.92
CA VAL A 440 0.59 -13.55 -24.07
C VAL A 440 0.79 -15.03 -23.79
N TYR A 441 0.91 -15.39 -22.54
CA TYR A 441 1.01 -16.78 -22.12
C TYR A 441 -0.30 -17.54 -22.36
N GLU A 442 -0.22 -18.83 -22.72
CA GLU A 442 -1.39 -19.71 -22.92
C GLU A 442 -2.20 -19.99 -21.63
N ALA A 443 -1.73 -19.56 -20.47
CA ALA A 443 -2.46 -19.72 -19.21
C ALA A 443 -3.31 -18.47 -18.91
N GLU A 444 -4.54 -18.67 -18.47
CA GLU A 444 -5.54 -17.64 -18.17
C GLU A 444 -5.07 -16.50 -17.24
N TRP A 445 -3.88 -16.61 -16.65
CA TRP A 445 -3.34 -15.71 -15.63
C TRP A 445 -1.84 -15.46 -15.82
N ALA A 446 -1.41 -15.27 -17.05
CA ALA A 446 -0.02 -14.91 -17.30
C ALA A 446 0.26 -13.44 -16.94
N PRO A 447 1.43 -13.12 -16.38
CA PRO A 447 1.82 -11.75 -16.08
C PRO A 447 2.11 -10.95 -17.36
N SER A 448 1.06 -10.38 -17.94
CA SER A 448 1.10 -9.70 -19.23
C SER A 448 1.82 -8.36 -19.17
N SER A 449 1.62 -7.59 -18.10
CA SER A 449 2.30 -6.30 -17.89
C SER A 449 3.79 -6.50 -17.68
N LEU A 450 4.18 -7.48 -16.87
CA LEU A 450 5.57 -7.85 -16.65
C LEU A 450 6.24 -8.32 -17.95
N THR A 451 5.52 -9.09 -18.77
CA THR A 451 6.03 -9.60 -20.06
C THR A 451 6.37 -8.44 -21.01
N ALA A 452 5.50 -7.43 -21.10
CA ALA A 452 5.74 -6.23 -21.90
C ALA A 452 7.00 -5.47 -21.44
N GLU A 453 7.12 -5.28 -20.14
CA GLU A 453 8.28 -4.62 -19.54
C GLU A 453 9.59 -5.40 -19.79
N MET A 454 9.57 -6.72 -19.64
CA MET A 454 10.74 -7.56 -19.95
C MET A 454 11.14 -7.45 -21.42
N ALA A 455 10.17 -7.48 -22.33
CA ALA A 455 10.38 -7.36 -23.78
C ALA A 455 10.78 -5.94 -24.24
N ASN A 456 10.70 -4.93 -23.37
CA ASN A 456 10.87 -3.52 -23.69
C ASN A 456 9.80 -2.96 -24.65
N VAL A 457 8.56 -3.42 -24.49
CA VAL A 457 7.39 -3.03 -25.29
C VAL A 457 6.41 -2.26 -24.42
N GLY A 458 5.96 -1.10 -24.88
CA GLY A 458 4.86 -0.34 -24.29
C GLY A 458 3.51 -0.81 -24.80
N THR A 459 2.44 -0.55 -24.04
CA THR A 459 1.07 -0.80 -24.46
C THR A 459 0.18 0.42 -24.20
N ILE A 460 -0.89 0.55 -24.99
CA ILE A 460 -1.93 1.57 -24.75
C ILE A 460 -3.02 1.07 -23.79
N ASP A 461 -2.93 -0.16 -23.29
CA ASP A 461 -3.85 -0.69 -22.30
C ASP A 461 -3.66 0.01 -20.94
N CYS A 462 -4.73 0.64 -20.43
CA CYS A 462 -4.73 1.41 -19.19
C CYS A 462 -5.23 0.63 -17.98
N GLY A 463 -5.59 -0.63 -18.11
CA GLY A 463 -6.17 -1.44 -17.03
C GLY A 463 -5.29 -1.58 -15.80
N THR A 464 -3.98 -1.35 -15.97
CA THR A 464 -2.97 -1.48 -14.90
C THR A 464 -2.65 -0.18 -14.16
N PHE A 465 -3.12 0.99 -14.64
CA PHE A 465 -2.84 2.26 -13.99
C PHE A 465 -4.04 2.73 -13.16
N PRO A 466 -3.99 2.74 -11.81
CA PRO A 466 -5.14 3.04 -10.98
C PRO A 466 -5.80 4.40 -11.25
N ALA A 467 -5.02 5.41 -11.64
CA ALA A 467 -5.56 6.72 -11.97
C ALA A 467 -6.39 6.71 -13.27
N PHE A 468 -6.13 5.77 -14.17
CA PHE A 468 -6.91 5.59 -15.40
C PHE A 468 -7.92 4.44 -15.31
N HIS A 469 -7.88 3.63 -14.26
CA HIS A 469 -8.73 2.46 -14.11
C HIS A 469 -10.24 2.78 -14.11
N ASN A 470 -10.64 3.98 -13.74
CA ASN A 470 -12.03 4.44 -13.72
C ASN A 470 -12.31 5.49 -14.80
N TYR A 471 -11.44 5.67 -15.76
CA TYR A 471 -11.74 6.49 -16.90
C TYR A 471 -12.80 5.79 -17.76
N PHE A 472 -14.01 6.29 -17.65
CA PHE A 472 -15.03 6.04 -18.67
C PHE A 472 -14.46 6.56 -19.98
N ARG A 473 -14.39 5.68 -20.95
CA ARG A 473 -14.23 6.11 -22.34
C ARG A 473 -15.33 7.14 -22.59
N ASP A 474 -14.96 8.26 -23.20
CA ASP A 474 -15.98 9.19 -23.65
C ASP A 474 -16.93 8.51 -24.66
N GLN A 475 -17.99 9.23 -25.10
CA GLN A 475 -18.96 8.70 -26.07
C GLN A 475 -18.31 8.25 -27.39
N GLN A 476 -17.09 8.70 -27.67
CA GLN A 476 -16.28 8.34 -28.85
C GLN A 476 -15.33 7.18 -28.58
N GLY A 477 -15.28 6.65 -27.35
CA GLY A 477 -14.36 5.58 -26.95
C GLY A 477 -12.94 6.06 -26.61
N HIS A 478 -12.72 7.36 -26.53
CA HIS A 478 -11.45 7.98 -26.18
C HIS A 478 -11.23 7.98 -24.66
N VAL A 479 -10.00 7.73 -24.23
CA VAL A 479 -9.56 7.87 -22.84
C VAL A 479 -8.88 9.24 -22.70
N PRO A 480 -9.43 10.18 -21.94
CA PRO A 480 -8.82 11.51 -21.80
C PRO A 480 -7.37 11.43 -21.30
N GLY A 481 -6.46 12.14 -21.95
CA GLY A 481 -5.03 12.12 -21.64
C GLY A 481 -4.26 10.93 -22.22
N LEU A 482 -4.90 10.04 -23.00
CA LEU A 482 -4.26 8.98 -23.77
C LEU A 482 -4.03 9.49 -25.20
N GLY A 483 -2.84 10.00 -25.48
CA GLY A 483 -2.46 10.47 -26.80
C GLY A 483 -1.57 9.52 -27.59
N ALA A 484 -0.85 8.62 -26.90
CA ALA A 484 0.03 7.65 -27.54
C ALA A 484 -0.75 6.63 -28.38
N HIS A 485 -0.18 6.22 -29.51
CA HIS A 485 -0.75 5.22 -30.43
C HIS A 485 0.13 3.98 -30.49
N GLY A 486 -0.48 2.80 -30.69
CA GLY A 486 0.22 1.53 -30.85
C GLY A 486 0.49 1.20 -32.32
N VAL A 487 1.48 0.36 -32.57
CA VAL A 487 1.81 -0.18 -33.90
C VAL A 487 0.57 -0.77 -34.57
N GLY A 488 0.33 -0.37 -35.82
CA GLY A 488 -0.86 -0.81 -36.60
C GLY A 488 -2.11 0.03 -36.38
N ASP A 489 -2.12 1.00 -35.45
CA ASP A 489 -3.14 2.04 -35.41
C ASP A 489 -2.96 2.95 -36.64
N LYS A 490 -4.07 3.43 -37.21
CA LYS A 490 -4.05 4.36 -38.38
C LYS A 490 -3.31 5.67 -38.08
N ASP A 491 -3.27 6.09 -36.82
CA ASP A 491 -2.64 7.34 -36.37
C ASP A 491 -1.21 7.12 -35.82
N TYR A 492 -0.75 5.86 -35.75
CA TYR A 492 0.63 5.54 -35.39
C TYR A 492 1.63 5.96 -36.47
N ARG A 493 2.58 6.79 -36.11
CA ARG A 493 3.62 7.35 -37.01
C ARG A 493 5.05 7.00 -36.57
N GLY A 494 5.20 6.04 -35.66
CA GLY A 494 6.45 5.70 -35.01
C GLY A 494 6.58 6.34 -33.63
N GLU A 495 7.66 6.01 -32.92
CA GLU A 495 7.88 6.48 -31.55
C GLU A 495 8.31 7.97 -31.49
N ALA A 496 8.76 8.52 -32.62
CA ALA A 496 8.96 9.96 -32.79
C ALA A 496 8.66 10.34 -34.24
N PHE A 497 7.98 11.45 -34.45
CA PHE A 497 7.58 11.90 -35.79
C PHE A 497 7.38 13.41 -35.86
N ILE A 498 7.40 13.95 -37.07
CA ILE A 498 6.99 15.32 -37.38
C ILE A 498 5.58 15.27 -37.94
N PRO A 499 4.56 15.88 -37.29
CA PRO A 499 3.16 15.75 -37.70
C PRO A 499 2.86 16.30 -39.10
N GLU A 500 3.43 17.48 -39.39
CA GLU A 500 3.22 18.24 -40.64
C GLU A 500 4.59 18.62 -41.16
N GLY A 501 4.94 18.17 -42.35
CA GLY A 501 6.21 18.52 -42.95
C GLY A 501 6.92 17.38 -43.67
N VAL A 502 8.12 17.68 -44.16
CA VAL A 502 8.95 16.72 -44.93
C VAL A 502 10.12 16.18 -44.11
N GLY A 503 10.36 16.71 -42.91
CA GLY A 503 11.42 16.25 -42.03
C GLY A 503 11.21 14.85 -41.50
N THR A 504 12.28 14.24 -41.04
CA THR A 504 12.26 12.90 -40.39
C THR A 504 12.70 13.00 -38.94
N ALA A 505 12.12 12.19 -38.09
CA ALA A 505 12.50 12.05 -36.67
C ALA A 505 12.81 10.59 -36.36
N THR A 506 13.94 10.34 -35.70
CA THR A 506 14.38 8.98 -35.36
C THR A 506 14.84 8.93 -33.92
N VAL A 507 14.32 7.98 -33.14
CA VAL A 507 14.79 7.73 -31.78
C VAL A 507 16.17 7.08 -31.84
N THR A 508 17.19 7.78 -31.34
CA THR A 508 18.59 7.28 -31.33
C THR A 508 19.01 6.70 -29.98
N ARG A 509 18.38 7.17 -28.89
CA ARG A 509 18.58 6.62 -27.56
C ARG A 509 17.24 6.65 -26.79
N TRP A 510 16.94 5.54 -26.15
CA TRP A 510 15.73 5.40 -25.38
C TRP A 510 16.02 4.87 -23.96
N SER A 511 15.31 5.42 -22.99
CA SER A 511 15.22 4.92 -21.62
C SER A 511 13.91 5.43 -21.00
N PRO A 512 13.44 4.88 -19.88
CA PRO A 512 12.15 5.28 -19.30
C PRO A 512 11.97 6.77 -19.08
N ASN A 513 13.00 7.48 -18.62
CA ASN A 513 12.89 8.92 -18.34
C ASN A 513 13.59 9.82 -19.36
N GLU A 514 14.27 9.28 -20.34
CA GLU A 514 15.02 10.08 -21.31
C GLU A 514 14.99 9.46 -22.69
N VAL A 515 14.54 10.21 -23.67
CA VAL A 515 14.49 9.81 -25.08
C VAL A 515 15.22 10.86 -25.92
N ALA A 516 16.22 10.44 -26.69
CA ALA A 516 16.91 11.30 -27.65
C ALA A 516 16.38 11.00 -29.06
N VAL A 517 15.98 12.07 -29.75
CA VAL A 517 15.43 12.05 -31.11
C VAL A 517 16.31 12.88 -31.99
N GLU A 518 16.81 12.31 -33.09
CA GLU A 518 17.46 13.05 -34.18
C GLU A 518 16.41 13.46 -35.19
N VAL A 519 16.41 14.73 -35.52
CA VAL A 519 15.53 15.36 -36.50
C VAL A 519 16.37 15.83 -37.69
N HIS A 520 15.93 15.55 -38.91
CA HIS A 520 16.56 15.98 -40.12
C HIS A 520 15.55 16.60 -41.09
N GLY A 521 15.93 17.75 -41.70
CA GLY A 521 15.17 18.39 -42.75
C GLY A 521 13.86 19.02 -42.28
N ALA A 522 13.73 19.33 -41.01
CA ALA A 522 12.57 20.05 -40.49
C ALA A 522 12.58 21.53 -40.93
N GLN A 523 11.40 22.14 -41.02
CA GLN A 523 11.29 23.57 -41.26
C GLN A 523 11.24 24.34 -39.92
N PRO A 524 11.76 25.56 -39.85
CA PRO A 524 11.64 26.39 -38.65
C PRO A 524 10.17 26.61 -38.28
N GLY A 525 9.82 26.33 -37.03
CA GLY A 525 8.43 26.39 -36.52
C GLY A 525 7.67 25.07 -36.59
N GLU A 526 8.24 24.02 -37.17
CA GLU A 526 7.73 22.67 -37.02
C GLU A 526 8.03 22.14 -35.60
N HIS A 527 7.45 21.04 -35.25
CA HIS A 527 7.66 20.40 -33.96
C HIS A 527 7.86 18.88 -34.10
N VAL A 528 8.63 18.30 -33.21
CA VAL A 528 8.76 16.85 -33.09
C VAL A 528 7.86 16.34 -31.98
N VAL A 529 7.13 15.27 -32.25
CA VAL A 529 6.25 14.59 -31.31
C VAL A 529 6.92 13.29 -30.87
N LEU A 530 6.89 13.04 -29.56
CA LEU A 530 7.25 11.78 -28.93
C LEU A 530 5.96 11.01 -28.63
N ASN A 531 5.86 9.77 -29.08
CA ASN A 531 4.70 8.88 -28.88
C ASN A 531 4.59 8.38 -27.42
N GLN A 532 4.43 9.31 -26.52
CA GLN A 532 4.18 9.11 -25.10
C GLN A 532 3.12 10.11 -24.66
N ASN A 533 2.29 9.72 -23.69
CA ASN A 533 1.29 10.65 -23.14
C ASN A 533 1.94 11.90 -22.56
N TYR A 534 1.28 13.03 -22.77
CA TYR A 534 1.74 14.29 -22.22
C TYR A 534 1.58 14.36 -20.70
N ASP A 535 2.62 14.84 -20.06
CA ASP A 535 2.60 15.31 -18.68
C ASP A 535 3.54 16.52 -18.54
N PRO A 536 3.19 17.55 -17.76
CA PRO A 536 4.03 18.76 -17.57
C PRO A 536 5.42 18.48 -16.98
N GLY A 537 5.69 17.25 -16.56
CA GLY A 537 7.02 16.82 -16.15
C GLY A 537 8.00 16.60 -17.29
N TRP A 538 7.53 16.53 -18.54
CA TRP A 538 8.39 16.45 -19.72
C TRP A 538 9.06 17.79 -20.01
N SER A 539 10.30 17.74 -20.41
CA SER A 539 11.12 18.91 -20.78
C SER A 539 12.16 18.52 -21.83
N ALA A 540 12.58 19.47 -22.66
CA ALA A 540 13.71 19.30 -23.57
C ALA A 540 14.56 20.58 -23.54
N ARG A 541 15.87 20.43 -23.31
CA ARG A 541 16.74 21.58 -23.15
C ARG A 541 16.86 22.37 -24.47
N GLY A 542 16.51 23.65 -24.44
CA GLY A 542 16.55 24.53 -25.61
C GLY A 542 15.31 24.48 -26.49
N HIS A 543 14.29 23.74 -26.11
CA HIS A 543 13.01 23.61 -26.81
C HIS A 543 11.85 23.81 -25.83
N GLU A 544 10.79 24.46 -26.27
CA GLU A 544 9.53 24.50 -25.55
C GLU A 544 8.84 23.15 -25.70
N VAL A 545 8.39 22.56 -24.57
CA VAL A 545 7.70 21.27 -24.55
C VAL A 545 6.28 21.51 -24.11
N ASP A 546 5.33 21.01 -24.90
CA ASP A 546 3.91 21.24 -24.71
C ASP A 546 3.08 20.01 -25.11
N ASP A 547 1.78 20.11 -24.94
CA ASP A 547 0.79 19.13 -25.33
C ASP A 547 0.46 19.22 -26.83
N TRP A 548 0.48 18.07 -27.51
CA TRP A 548 -0.06 17.94 -28.85
C TRP A 548 -0.96 16.71 -28.91
N LEU A 549 -2.26 16.92 -28.86
CA LEU A 549 -3.24 15.83 -28.89
C LEU A 549 -2.97 14.76 -27.81
N ASP A 550 -2.76 15.22 -26.59
CA ASP A 550 -2.39 14.40 -25.42
C ASP A 550 -1.01 13.70 -25.53
N THR A 551 -0.18 14.01 -26.54
CA THR A 551 1.21 13.54 -26.66
C THR A 551 2.22 14.66 -26.38
N VAL A 552 3.47 14.26 -26.16
CA VAL A 552 4.58 15.18 -25.89
C VAL A 552 5.11 15.76 -27.19
N ARG A 553 5.10 17.08 -27.36
CA ARG A 553 5.79 17.76 -28.47
C ARG A 553 6.91 18.66 -28.00
N ALA A 554 7.87 18.91 -28.88
CA ALA A 554 8.91 19.94 -28.71
C ALA A 554 9.07 20.78 -29.98
N ASP A 555 9.13 22.10 -29.83
CA ASP A 555 9.30 23.03 -30.95
C ASP A 555 10.70 22.95 -31.54
N LEU A 556 10.80 23.03 -32.86
CA LEU A 556 12.05 22.97 -33.61
C LEU A 556 12.47 24.38 -34.09
N HIS A 557 13.73 24.73 -33.89
CA HIS A 557 14.29 26.00 -34.29
C HIS A 557 15.27 25.88 -35.47
N GLU A 558 15.79 24.68 -35.69
CA GLU A 558 16.76 24.36 -36.74
C GLU A 558 16.30 23.15 -37.55
N PRO A 559 16.68 23.09 -38.86
CA PRO A 559 16.31 21.96 -39.72
C PRO A 559 16.84 20.60 -39.25
N ASP A 560 18.02 20.60 -38.68
CA ASP A 560 18.67 19.42 -38.12
C ASP A 560 18.92 19.65 -36.63
N ALA A 561 18.37 18.82 -35.78
CA ALA A 561 18.45 18.98 -34.32
C ALA A 561 18.48 17.62 -33.60
N THR A 562 19.12 17.60 -32.44
CA THR A 562 18.98 16.50 -31.50
C THR A 562 18.14 16.95 -30.31
N VAL A 563 16.91 16.49 -30.23
CA VAL A 563 15.99 16.81 -29.12
C VAL A 563 16.07 15.72 -28.07
N VAL A 564 16.41 16.09 -26.84
CA VAL A 564 16.49 15.15 -25.71
C VAL A 564 15.37 15.44 -24.75
N PHE A 565 14.30 14.63 -24.85
CA PHE A 565 13.18 14.67 -23.91
C PHE A 565 13.59 14.06 -22.57
N ARG A 566 13.20 14.69 -21.47
CA ARG A 566 13.45 14.23 -20.10
C ARG A 566 12.21 14.39 -19.25
N TYR A 567 11.89 13.35 -18.52
CA TYR A 567 10.77 13.37 -17.57
C TYR A 567 11.23 13.46 -16.12
N ARG A 568 10.58 14.36 -15.39
CA ARG A 568 10.65 14.45 -13.93
C ARG A 568 9.40 15.14 -13.38
N PRO A 569 8.66 14.55 -12.41
CA PRO A 569 7.48 15.21 -11.85
C PRO A 569 7.79 16.62 -11.35
N PRO A 570 7.02 17.64 -11.74
CA PRO A 570 7.28 19.04 -11.35
C PRO A 570 7.35 19.25 -9.84
N THR A 571 6.52 18.53 -9.10
CA THR A 571 6.40 18.64 -7.63
C THR A 571 7.46 17.83 -6.86
N PHE A 572 8.30 17.02 -7.54
CA PHE A 572 9.32 16.20 -6.87
C PHE A 572 10.35 17.02 -6.10
N LEU A 573 10.98 18.03 -6.73
CA LEU A 573 11.99 18.86 -6.07
C LEU A 573 11.41 19.71 -4.92
N PRO A 574 10.25 20.36 -5.05
CA PRO A 574 9.54 20.93 -3.92
C PRO A 574 9.32 19.95 -2.77
N GLY A 575 8.93 18.71 -3.09
CA GLY A 575 8.78 17.64 -2.10
C GLY A 575 10.09 17.30 -1.38
N VAL A 576 11.20 17.18 -2.13
CA VAL A 576 12.54 16.97 -1.56
C VAL A 576 12.96 18.12 -0.64
N LEU A 577 12.68 19.36 -1.01
CA LEU A 577 12.95 20.52 -0.16
C LEU A 577 12.19 20.44 1.16
N VAL A 578 10.89 20.14 1.12
CA VAL A 578 10.06 19.95 2.33
C VAL A 578 10.60 18.82 3.20
N PHE A 579 11.00 17.71 2.61
CA PHE A 579 11.62 16.58 3.31
C PHE A 579 12.91 16.99 4.05
N VAL A 580 13.82 17.70 3.35
CA VAL A 580 15.09 18.16 3.93
C VAL A 580 14.84 19.15 5.07
N VAL A 581 13.92 20.09 4.91
CA VAL A 581 13.51 21.04 5.98
C VAL A 581 12.94 20.28 7.17
N THR A 582 12.13 19.27 6.94
CA THR A 582 11.54 18.42 7.99
C THR A 582 12.63 17.68 8.77
N LEU A 583 13.57 17.04 8.07
CA LEU A 583 14.72 16.38 8.70
C LEU A 583 15.60 17.37 9.49
N GLY A 584 15.86 18.55 8.92
CA GLY A 584 16.58 19.62 9.60
C GLY A 584 15.89 20.07 10.90
N GLY A 585 14.57 20.24 10.84
CA GLY A 585 13.74 20.57 12.01
C GLY A 585 13.77 19.50 13.11
N ILE A 586 13.68 18.21 12.73
CA ILE A 586 13.83 17.08 13.65
C ILE A 586 15.22 17.11 14.31
N GLY A 587 16.29 17.26 13.51
CA GLY A 587 17.67 17.33 13.99
C GLY A 587 17.92 18.50 14.94
N TRP A 588 17.40 19.69 14.59
CA TRP A 588 17.49 20.88 15.44
C TRP A 588 16.76 20.69 16.78
N ALA A 589 15.52 20.19 16.74
CA ALA A 589 14.73 19.92 17.94
C ALA A 589 15.41 18.90 18.86
N TYR A 590 16.08 17.89 18.29
CA TYR A 590 16.85 16.90 19.05
C TYR A 590 18.08 17.51 19.71
N ARG A 591 18.88 18.31 18.96
CA ARG A 591 20.07 19.02 19.49
C ARG A 591 19.69 19.97 20.61
N ARG A 592 18.62 20.76 20.45
CA ARG A 592 18.13 21.68 21.50
C ARG A 592 17.73 20.93 22.76
N ALA A 593 17.02 19.81 22.63
CA ALA A 593 16.63 18.99 23.77
C ALA A 593 17.83 18.37 24.50
N ARG A 594 18.89 17.97 23.78
CA ARG A 594 20.12 17.45 24.35
C ARG A 594 20.89 18.53 25.13
N ARG A 595 21.00 19.75 24.58
CA ARG A 595 21.65 20.89 25.25
C ARG A 595 20.91 21.28 26.52
N ALA A 596 19.58 21.32 26.49
CA ALA A 596 18.79 21.65 27.70
C ALA A 596 18.97 20.61 28.82
N ARG A 597 19.17 19.32 28.48
CA ARG A 597 19.46 18.27 29.48
C ARG A 597 20.89 18.32 30.02
N ALA A 598 21.84 18.82 29.24
CA ALA A 598 23.23 18.96 29.68
C ALA A 598 23.44 20.20 30.54
N ALA A 599 22.52 21.17 30.49
CA ALA A 599 22.52 22.40 31.27
C ALA A 599 21.68 22.31 32.56
N ALA A 600 20.84 21.28 32.71
CA ALA A 600 20.09 20.94 33.93
C ALA A 600 20.81 19.83 34.72
#